data_d4a088e477f4df5edd2a037bc69d0481
#
_entry.id   d4a088e477f4df5edd2a037bc69d0481
#
_cell.length_a   1.000
_cell.length_b   1.000
_cell.length_c   1.000
_cell.angle_alpha   90.00
_cell.angle_beta   90.00
_cell.angle_gamma   90.00
#
_symmetry.space_group_name_H-M   'P 1'
#
loop_
_entity.id
_entity.type
_entity.pdbx_description
1 polymer ?
#
loop_
_entity_poly.entity_id
_entity_poly.type
_entity_poly.pdbx_seq_one_letter_code
_entity_poly.pdbx_strand_id
1 'polypeptide(L)' 'MTTLEMLIDVLSRSRERFDRAFDGVTLEQANTRPAPDLAPRIDSLTWLAWHTARELDIQVAPLAGVEPVWVTGGHRERLA' A
#
# COMPACT_ATOMS: atom_id res chain seq x y z
N MET A 1 -15.43 -23.30 -5.09
CA MET A 1 -14.67 -22.04 -5.27
C MET A 1 -13.58 -22.26 -6.30
N THR A 2 -13.52 -21.45 -7.33
CA THR A 2 -12.46 -21.52 -8.33
C THR A 2 -11.17 -20.88 -7.78
N THR A 3 -10.04 -21.15 -8.44
CA THR A 3 -8.76 -20.52 -8.09
C THR A 3 -8.86 -18.99 -8.17
N LEU A 4 -9.50 -18.45 -9.21
CA LEU A 4 -9.69 -17.02 -9.37
C LEU A 4 -10.52 -16.41 -8.23
N GLU A 5 -11.62 -17.06 -7.87
CA GLU A 5 -12.47 -16.62 -6.76
C GLU A 5 -11.71 -16.61 -5.45
N MET A 6 -10.88 -17.63 -5.20
CA MET A 6 -10.05 -17.71 -4.01
C MET A 6 -9.02 -16.57 -3.97
N LEU A 7 -8.38 -16.26 -5.08
CA LEU A 7 -7.42 -15.16 -5.17
C LEU A 7 -8.09 -13.81 -4.92
N ILE A 8 -9.27 -13.60 -5.49
CA ILE A 8 -10.05 -12.37 -5.28
C ILE A 8 -10.42 -12.24 -3.80
N ASP A 9 -10.85 -13.33 -3.17
CA ASP A 9 -11.20 -13.35 -1.75
C ASP A 9 -10.01 -12.97 -0.86
N VAL A 10 -8.83 -13.57 -1.12
CA VAL A 10 -7.61 -13.26 -0.38
C VAL A 10 -7.22 -11.79 -0.53
N LEU A 11 -7.29 -11.24 -1.73
CA LEU A 11 -6.97 -9.83 -1.99
C LEU A 11 -7.95 -8.91 -1.28
N SER A 12 -9.25 -9.24 -1.30
CA SER A 12 -10.29 -8.45 -0.62
C SER A 12 -10.07 -8.42 0.90
N ARG A 13 -9.72 -9.56 1.48
CA ARG A 13 -9.42 -9.63 2.93
C ARG A 13 -8.17 -8.87 3.29
N SER A 14 -7.14 -8.91 2.44
CA SER A 14 -5.92 -8.14 2.65
C SER A 14 -6.21 -6.64 2.63
N ARG A 15 -7.06 -6.18 1.72
CA ARG A 15 -7.50 -4.79 1.65
C ARG A 15 -8.27 -4.37 2.90
N GLU A 16 -9.17 -5.21 3.39
CA GLU A 16 -9.90 -4.93 4.63
C GLU A 16 -8.95 -4.75 5.82
N ARG A 17 -7.97 -5.63 5.94
CA ARG A 17 -6.97 -5.54 7.02
C ARG A 17 -6.14 -4.29 6.91
N PHE A 18 -5.77 -3.92 5.69
CA PHE A 18 -5.04 -2.69 5.42
C PHE A 18 -5.86 -1.47 5.86
N ASP A 19 -7.11 -1.40 5.45
CA ASP A 19 -8.00 -0.29 5.81
C ASP A 19 -8.21 -0.21 7.33
N ARG A 20 -8.35 -1.35 8.02
CA ARG A 20 -8.48 -1.38 9.48
C ARG A 20 -7.24 -0.86 10.19
N ALA A 21 -6.05 -1.12 9.65
CA ALA A 21 -4.81 -0.65 10.25
C ALA A 21 -4.76 0.88 10.31
N PHE A 22 -5.45 1.56 9.40
CA PHE A 22 -5.51 3.02 9.35
C PHE A 22 -6.74 3.62 10.05
N ASP A 23 -7.67 2.78 10.50
CA ASP A 23 -8.88 3.24 11.16
C ASP A 23 -8.52 3.93 12.48
N GLY A 24 -8.97 5.17 12.65
CA GLY A 24 -8.69 5.96 13.84
C GLY A 24 -7.27 6.51 13.94
N VAL A 25 -6.42 6.29 12.95
CA VAL A 25 -5.04 6.80 12.94
C VAL A 25 -5.05 8.23 12.41
N THR A 26 -4.41 9.15 13.16
CA THR A 26 -4.26 10.54 12.69
C THR A 26 -3.15 10.64 11.65
N LEU A 27 -3.15 11.72 10.88
CA LEU A 27 -2.09 11.98 9.90
C LEU A 27 -0.71 12.07 10.58
N GLU A 28 -0.66 12.72 11.74
CA GLU A 28 0.56 12.83 12.52
C GLU A 28 1.07 11.46 12.96
N GLN A 29 0.20 10.60 13.49
CA GLN A 29 0.57 9.23 13.86
C GLN A 29 1.06 8.43 12.67
N ALA A 30 0.38 8.53 11.53
CA ALA A 30 0.75 7.80 10.31
C ALA A 30 2.13 8.23 9.79
N ASN A 31 2.52 9.48 9.97
CA ASN A 31 3.77 10.02 9.48
C ASN A 31 4.93 9.94 10.48
N THR A 32 4.70 9.38 11.65
CA THR A 32 5.71 9.28 12.71
C THR A 32 6.32 7.88 12.74
N ARG A 33 7.63 7.79 12.84
CA ARG A 33 8.31 6.51 13.08
C ARG A 33 8.00 6.03 14.48
N PRO A 34 7.57 4.76 14.68
CA PRO A 34 7.09 4.30 15.98
C PRO A 34 8.16 4.19 17.06
N ALA A 35 9.39 3.90 16.68
CA ALA A 35 10.47 3.69 17.65
C ALA A 35 11.82 4.15 17.08
N PRO A 36 12.01 5.48 16.84
CA PRO A 36 13.20 5.97 16.14
C PRO A 36 14.53 5.69 16.88
N ASP A 37 14.48 5.63 18.20
CA ASP A 37 15.69 5.39 19.01
C ASP A 37 16.01 3.90 19.17
N LEU A 38 14.99 3.06 19.30
CA LEU A 38 15.16 1.62 19.52
C LEU A 38 15.22 0.83 18.22
N ALA A 39 14.46 1.24 17.23
CA ALA A 39 14.36 0.54 15.95
C ALA A 39 14.27 1.56 14.80
N PRO A 40 15.38 2.24 14.49
CA PRO A 40 15.38 3.34 13.50
C PRO A 40 15.04 2.89 12.09
N ARG A 41 15.07 1.58 11.81
CA ARG A 41 14.74 1.03 10.49
C ARG A 41 13.25 0.76 10.31
N ILE A 42 12.44 0.86 11.37
CA ILE A 42 11.00 0.72 11.25
C ILE A 42 10.42 2.03 10.77
N ASP A 43 9.82 1.97 9.58
CA ASP A 43 9.27 3.14 8.91
C ASP A 43 7.88 3.52 9.42
N SER A 44 7.41 4.70 9.02
CA SER A 44 6.07 5.18 9.33
C SER A 44 5.00 4.36 8.61
N LEU A 45 3.76 4.41 9.10
CA LEU A 45 2.62 3.77 8.42
C LEU A 45 2.40 4.35 7.03
N THR A 46 2.60 5.65 6.86
CA THR A 46 2.49 6.30 5.54
C THR A 46 3.47 5.71 4.55
N TRP A 47 4.73 5.54 4.96
CA TRP A 47 5.75 4.95 4.09
C TRP A 47 5.40 3.50 3.74
N LEU A 48 4.98 2.71 4.73
CA LEU A 48 4.61 1.31 4.51
C LEU A 48 3.41 1.19 3.57
N ALA A 49 2.41 2.06 3.72
CA ALA A 49 1.26 2.09 2.83
C ALA A 49 1.66 2.41 1.39
N TRP A 50 2.48 3.46 1.22
CA TRP A 50 2.97 3.85 -0.10
C TRP A 50 3.80 2.75 -0.74
N HIS A 51 4.73 2.17 0.02
CA HIS A 51 5.61 1.10 -0.46
C HIS A 51 4.80 -0.13 -0.88
N THR A 52 3.84 -0.55 -0.07
CA THR A 52 2.97 -1.70 -0.37
C THR A 52 2.17 -1.45 -1.65
N ALA A 53 1.56 -0.28 -1.78
CA ALA A 53 0.79 0.08 -2.96
C ALA A 53 1.67 0.13 -4.21
N ARG A 54 2.87 0.70 -4.11
CA ARG A 54 3.81 0.77 -5.23
C ARG A 54 4.27 -0.62 -5.67
N GLU A 55 4.59 -1.50 -4.73
CA GLU A 55 5.00 -2.87 -5.04
C GLU A 55 3.91 -3.62 -5.81
N LEU A 56 2.67 -3.51 -5.34
CA LEU A 56 1.55 -4.16 -5.99
C LEU A 56 1.33 -3.62 -7.40
N ASP A 57 1.37 -2.30 -7.54
CA ASP A 57 1.17 -1.62 -8.82
C ASP A 57 2.24 -1.99 -9.86
N ILE A 58 3.51 -2.01 -9.44
CA ILE A 58 4.64 -2.38 -10.31
C ILE A 58 4.52 -3.82 -10.79
N GLN A 59 4.03 -4.71 -9.95
CA GLN A 59 3.96 -6.14 -10.29
C GLN A 59 2.72 -6.52 -11.07
N VAL A 60 1.59 -5.89 -10.80
CA VAL A 60 0.31 -6.24 -11.41
C VAL A 60 0.09 -5.56 -12.75
N ALA A 61 0.46 -4.28 -12.87
CA ALA A 61 0.23 -3.53 -14.11
C ALA A 61 0.81 -4.19 -15.37
N PRO A 62 2.06 -4.67 -15.37
CA PRO A 62 2.62 -5.36 -16.53
C PRO A 62 1.86 -6.64 -16.90
N LEU A 63 1.39 -7.39 -15.89
CA LEU A 63 0.61 -8.60 -16.12
C LEU A 63 -0.74 -8.31 -16.76
N ALA A 64 -1.34 -7.18 -16.43
CA ALA A 64 -2.59 -6.72 -17.01
C ALA A 64 -2.39 -5.99 -18.34
N GLY A 65 -1.15 -5.71 -18.74
CA GLY A 65 -0.83 -4.98 -19.96
C GLY A 65 -1.21 -3.50 -19.89
N VAL A 66 -1.19 -2.92 -18.71
CA VAL A 66 -1.54 -1.50 -18.49
C VAL A 66 -0.39 -0.76 -17.81
N GLU A 67 -0.44 0.58 -17.88
CA GLU A 67 0.49 1.43 -17.14
C GLU A 67 0.17 1.40 -15.66
N PRO A 68 1.20 1.51 -14.78
CA PRO A 68 0.96 1.61 -13.35
C PRO A 68 0.08 2.81 -12.97
N VAL A 69 -0.74 2.65 -11.95
CA VAL A 69 -1.60 3.72 -11.43
C VAL A 69 -0.78 4.91 -10.95
N TRP A 70 0.43 4.67 -10.48
CA TRP A 70 1.39 5.71 -10.10
C TRP A 70 1.59 6.74 -11.21
N VAL A 71 1.60 6.28 -12.46
CA VAL A 71 1.74 7.13 -13.65
C VAL A 71 0.39 7.67 -14.10
N THR A 72 -0.59 6.77 -14.34
CA THR A 72 -1.90 7.14 -14.91
C THR A 72 -2.72 8.02 -13.98
N GLY A 73 -2.55 7.86 -12.66
CA GLY A 73 -3.23 8.68 -11.66
C GLY A 73 -2.57 10.03 -11.39
N GLY A 74 -1.46 10.34 -12.08
CA GLY A 74 -0.74 11.59 -11.90
C GLY A 74 0.04 11.70 -10.59
N HIS A 75 0.22 10.57 -9.89
CA HIS A 75 0.90 10.56 -8.59
C HIS A 75 2.39 10.90 -8.70
N ARG A 76 3.03 10.40 -9.77
CA ARG A 76 4.44 10.65 -10.01
C ARG A 76 4.76 12.14 -10.13
N GLU A 77 3.94 12.87 -10.89
CA GLU A 77 4.11 14.30 -11.09
C GLU A 77 3.83 15.10 -9.81
N ARG A 78 2.82 14.69 -9.03
CA ARG A 78 2.44 15.40 -7.81
C ARG A 78 3.41 15.18 -6.65
N LEU A 79 4.06 14.00 -6.60
CA LEU A 79 4.88 13.60 -5.47
C LEU A 79 6.38 13.54 -5.79
N ALA A 80 6.74 13.83 -7.01
CA ALA A 80 8.14 13.83 -7.44
C ALA A 80 8.92 15.03 -6.90
#